data_c9744a3cd9f50c033b50bc414b1ed23c
#
_entry.id   c9744a3cd9f50c033b50bc414b1ed23c
#
_cell.length_a   1.000
_cell.length_b   1.000
_cell.length_c   1.000
_cell.angle_alpha   90.00
_cell.angle_beta   90.00
_cell.angle_gamma   90.00
#
_symmetry.space_group_name_H-M   'P 1'
#
loop_
_entity.id
_entity.type
_entity.pdbx_description
1 polymer ?
#
loop_
_entity_poly.entity_id
_entity_poly.type
_entity_poly.pdbx_seq_one_letter_code
_entity_poly.pdbx_strand_id
1 'polypeptide(L)'
;EGSQVSTKYGTLQTDHILFIASGAFHVSKPSDLIPELQGRFPIRVELNDLTEDDFVRILTEPNNAMLKQYTALLATEDVDITFTQEAIRKMAAIATEVNQETDNIGARRLHTIMEKLLEDLLFEASEIPGTEITITEHYVDEKLEKIVENKDLRRYIL
;
A
#
# COMPACT_ATOMS: atom_id res chain seq x y z
N GLU A 1 -10.32 -12.16 29.11
CA GLU A 1 -11.60 -12.72 29.48
C GLU A 1 -12.73 -11.81 29.01
N GLY A 2 -13.86 -12.40 28.62
CA GLY A 2 -14.99 -11.66 28.13
C GLY A 2 -15.58 -10.71 29.17
N SER A 3 -16.04 -9.58 28.70
CA SER A 3 -16.72 -8.58 29.54
C SER A 3 -17.93 -8.01 28.81
N GLN A 4 -18.83 -7.42 29.57
CA GLN A 4 -19.98 -6.75 29.04
C GLN A 4 -19.67 -5.28 28.79
N VAL A 5 -19.81 -4.85 27.54
CA VAL A 5 -19.52 -3.47 27.13
C VAL A 5 -20.80 -2.82 26.63
N SER A 6 -21.16 -1.67 27.23
CA SER A 6 -22.28 -0.87 26.79
C SER A 6 -21.85 0.03 25.61
N THR A 7 -22.59 -0.05 24.52
CA THR A 7 -22.37 0.78 23.32
C THR A 7 -23.63 1.59 23.01
N LYS A 8 -23.53 2.56 22.12
CA LYS A 8 -24.69 3.33 21.63
C LYS A 8 -25.75 2.49 20.90
N TYR A 9 -25.43 1.25 20.53
CA TYR A 9 -26.35 0.32 19.87
C TYR A 9 -26.85 -0.81 20.79
N GLY A 10 -26.47 -0.79 22.06
CA GLY A 10 -26.83 -1.81 23.04
C GLY A 10 -25.59 -2.43 23.70
N THR A 11 -25.84 -3.43 24.52
CA THR A 11 -24.80 -4.11 25.27
C THR A 11 -24.23 -5.28 24.48
N LEU A 12 -22.90 -5.38 24.43
CA LEU A 12 -22.16 -6.41 23.73
C LEU A 12 -21.35 -7.25 24.72
N GLN A 13 -21.36 -8.58 24.54
CA GLN A 13 -20.45 -9.50 25.23
C GLN A 13 -19.20 -9.71 24.37
N THR A 14 -18.02 -9.65 24.99
CA THR A 14 -16.73 -9.76 24.27
C THR A 14 -16.10 -11.15 24.33
N ASP A 15 -16.82 -12.16 24.81
CA ASP A 15 -16.31 -13.54 25.02
C ASP A 15 -15.82 -14.20 23.73
N HIS A 16 -16.42 -13.86 22.61
CA HIS A 16 -16.12 -14.46 21.30
C HIS A 16 -15.41 -13.49 20.33
N ILE A 17 -14.80 -12.41 20.85
CA ILE A 17 -14.07 -11.46 20.03
C ILE A 17 -12.59 -11.85 20.03
N LEU A 18 -12.03 -12.03 18.83
CA LEU A 18 -10.60 -12.19 18.61
C LEU A 18 -9.93 -10.80 18.63
N PHE A 19 -8.95 -10.62 19.52
CA PHE A 19 -8.16 -9.39 19.59
C PHE A 19 -6.84 -9.61 18.88
N ILE A 20 -6.52 -8.75 17.92
CA ILE A 20 -5.27 -8.73 17.18
C ILE A 20 -4.60 -7.38 17.44
N ALA A 21 -3.37 -7.40 17.92
CA ALA A 21 -2.55 -6.20 18.10
C ALA A 21 -1.39 -6.23 17.11
N SER A 22 -1.01 -5.08 16.57
CA SER A 22 0.16 -4.93 15.72
C SER A 22 1.02 -3.76 16.18
N GLY A 23 2.33 -3.84 15.96
CA GLY A 23 3.26 -2.79 16.30
C GLY A 23 4.58 -2.97 15.55
N ALA A 24 5.26 -1.88 15.26
CA ALA A 24 6.52 -1.90 14.52
C ALA A 24 7.75 -2.29 15.36
N PHE A 25 7.72 -2.13 16.67
CA PHE A 25 8.77 -2.51 17.63
C PHE A 25 10.20 -2.10 17.23
N HIS A 26 10.39 -0.94 16.61
CA HIS A 26 11.72 -0.45 16.21
C HIS A 26 12.62 -0.07 17.39
N VAL A 27 12.02 0.45 18.47
CA VAL A 27 12.73 0.95 19.65
C VAL A 27 12.55 0.04 20.86
N SER A 28 11.47 -0.75 20.89
CA SER A 28 11.11 -1.65 21.99
C SER A 28 10.90 -3.07 21.46
N LYS A 29 10.79 -4.02 22.36
CA LYS A 29 10.51 -5.44 22.03
C LYS A 29 9.11 -5.82 22.53
N PRO A 30 8.46 -6.83 21.97
CA PRO A 30 7.22 -7.38 22.53
C PRO A 30 7.36 -7.80 24.01
N SER A 31 8.59 -8.16 24.46
CA SER A 31 8.90 -8.48 25.85
C SER A 31 8.86 -7.29 26.79
N ASP A 32 8.87 -6.06 26.27
CA ASP A 32 8.82 -4.84 27.07
C ASP A 32 7.37 -4.42 27.39
N LEU A 33 6.39 -5.11 26.80
CA LEU A 33 4.99 -4.96 27.16
C LEU A 33 4.77 -5.41 28.61
N ILE A 34 3.80 -4.78 29.28
CA ILE A 34 3.42 -5.18 30.64
C ILE A 34 3.01 -6.66 30.67
N PRO A 35 3.33 -7.39 31.75
CA PRO A 35 3.10 -8.83 31.87
C PRO A 35 1.67 -9.26 31.57
N GLU A 36 0.67 -8.44 31.94
CA GLU A 36 -0.74 -8.69 31.70
C GLU A 36 -1.07 -8.75 30.20
N LEU A 37 -0.48 -7.87 29.38
CA LEU A 37 -0.64 -7.88 27.92
C LEU A 37 0.10 -9.04 27.28
N GLN A 38 1.30 -9.37 27.78
CA GLN A 38 2.07 -10.51 27.26
C GLN A 38 1.29 -11.82 27.43
N GLY A 39 0.62 -11.99 28.55
CA GLY A 39 -0.21 -13.18 28.82
C GLY A 39 -1.48 -13.23 27.99
N ARG A 40 -2.04 -12.09 27.58
CA ARG A 40 -3.25 -12.02 26.77
C ARG A 40 -3.00 -12.05 25.26
N PHE A 41 -1.78 -11.78 24.82
CA PHE A 41 -1.30 -11.93 23.44
C PHE A 41 -0.20 -12.99 23.35
N PRO A 42 -0.53 -14.27 23.63
CA PRO A 42 0.48 -15.33 23.70
C PRO A 42 1.03 -15.73 22.34
N ILE A 43 0.25 -15.53 21.28
CA ILE A 43 0.66 -15.85 19.90
C ILE A 43 1.35 -14.62 19.33
N ARG A 44 2.60 -14.81 18.92
CA ARG A 44 3.43 -13.76 18.28
C ARG A 44 3.76 -14.19 16.85
N VAL A 45 3.54 -13.29 15.93
CA VAL A 45 3.86 -13.49 14.52
C VAL A 45 4.72 -12.33 14.06
N GLU A 46 5.88 -12.63 13.50
CA GLU A 46 6.74 -11.66 12.84
C GLU A 46 6.43 -11.67 11.34
N LEU A 47 6.19 -10.49 10.77
CA LEU A 47 5.96 -10.35 9.35
C LEU A 47 7.29 -10.06 8.65
N ASN A 48 7.54 -10.79 7.56
CA ASN A 48 8.69 -10.53 6.70
C ASN A 48 8.46 -9.30 5.84
N ASP A 49 9.55 -8.70 5.36
CA ASP A 49 9.49 -7.65 4.36
C ASP A 49 8.88 -8.18 3.07
N LEU A 50 8.17 -7.30 2.36
CA LEU A 50 7.57 -7.63 1.07
C LEU A 50 8.65 -7.73 -0.01
N THR A 51 8.57 -8.78 -0.81
CA THR A 51 9.42 -8.97 -1.99
C THR A 51 8.80 -8.27 -3.22
N GLU A 52 9.58 -8.13 -4.30
CA GLU A 52 9.08 -7.62 -5.57
C GLU A 52 7.87 -8.43 -6.08
N ASP A 53 7.93 -9.76 -6.00
CA ASP A 53 6.81 -10.62 -6.41
C ASP A 53 5.56 -10.40 -5.54
N ASP A 54 5.73 -10.14 -4.24
CA ASP A 54 4.60 -9.79 -3.37
C ASP A 54 3.97 -8.46 -3.78
N PHE A 55 4.77 -7.45 -4.15
CA PHE A 55 4.26 -6.18 -4.66
C PHE A 55 3.50 -6.35 -5.98
N VAL A 56 3.99 -7.17 -6.93
CA VAL A 56 3.28 -7.52 -8.17
C VAL A 56 1.93 -8.15 -7.86
N ARG A 57 1.89 -9.10 -6.93
CA ARG A 57 0.65 -9.75 -6.50
C ARG A 57 -0.33 -8.77 -5.85
N ILE A 58 0.14 -7.89 -4.99
CA ILE A 58 -0.68 -6.85 -4.33
C ILE A 58 -1.29 -5.91 -5.37
N LEU A 59 -0.56 -5.56 -6.43
CA LEU A 59 -1.04 -4.69 -7.49
C LEU A 59 -2.13 -5.34 -8.34
N THR A 60 -2.14 -6.68 -8.49
CA THR A 60 -2.92 -7.37 -9.52
C THR A 60 -4.00 -8.32 -8.99
N GLU A 61 -3.69 -9.13 -7.96
CA GLU A 61 -4.54 -10.26 -7.54
C GLU A 61 -5.82 -9.84 -6.76
N PRO A 62 -5.79 -8.92 -5.78
CA PRO A 62 -6.96 -8.61 -4.97
C PRO A 62 -8.15 -8.17 -5.81
N ASN A 63 -9.37 -8.45 -5.33
CA ASN A 63 -10.58 -7.99 -6.02
C ASN A 63 -10.62 -6.48 -6.18
N ASN A 64 -10.12 -5.77 -5.16
CA ASN A 64 -9.96 -4.32 -5.15
C ASN A 64 -8.48 -3.93 -5.34
N ALA A 65 -7.73 -4.63 -6.19
CA ALA A 65 -6.35 -4.29 -6.49
C ALA A 65 -6.23 -2.83 -6.94
N MET A 66 -5.12 -2.19 -6.59
CA MET A 66 -4.90 -0.76 -6.82
C MET A 66 -5.00 -0.40 -8.30
N LEU A 67 -4.44 -1.21 -9.19
CA LEU A 67 -4.57 -0.99 -10.64
C LEU A 67 -6.03 -0.95 -11.08
N LYS A 68 -6.86 -1.87 -10.57
CA LYS A 68 -8.31 -1.91 -10.88
C LYS A 68 -9.04 -0.67 -10.36
N GLN A 69 -8.66 -0.16 -9.20
CA GLN A 69 -9.26 1.05 -8.61
C GLN A 69 -8.98 2.27 -9.48
N TYR A 70 -7.71 2.50 -9.89
CA TYR A 70 -7.35 3.63 -10.73
C TYR A 70 -7.93 3.52 -12.15
N THR A 71 -7.97 2.31 -12.73
CA THR A 71 -8.66 2.07 -14.00
C THR A 71 -10.15 2.44 -13.91
N ALA A 72 -10.82 1.98 -12.86
CA ALA A 72 -12.24 2.32 -12.66
C ALA A 72 -12.46 3.82 -12.39
N LEU A 73 -11.54 4.47 -11.69
CA LEU A 73 -11.61 5.90 -11.40
C LEU A 73 -11.49 6.72 -12.69
N LEU A 74 -10.49 6.46 -13.53
CA LEU A 74 -10.28 7.16 -14.80
C LEU A 74 -11.40 6.86 -15.83
N ALA A 75 -11.95 5.66 -15.81
CA ALA A 75 -13.10 5.31 -16.62
C ALA A 75 -14.37 6.17 -16.32
N THR A 76 -14.47 6.78 -15.13
CA THR A 76 -15.56 7.74 -14.82
C THR A 76 -15.45 9.03 -15.63
N GLU A 77 -14.26 9.37 -16.10
CA GLU A 77 -13.96 10.50 -16.98
C GLU A 77 -13.80 10.09 -18.46
N ASP A 78 -14.26 8.87 -18.82
CA ASP A 78 -14.13 8.29 -20.15
C ASP A 78 -12.66 8.16 -20.64
N VAL A 79 -11.76 7.86 -19.72
CA VAL A 79 -10.33 7.59 -19.98
C VAL A 79 -10.02 6.14 -19.62
N ASP A 80 -9.63 5.36 -20.63
CA ASP A 80 -9.26 3.96 -20.46
C ASP A 80 -7.75 3.81 -20.28
N ILE A 81 -7.32 3.26 -19.14
CA ILE A 81 -5.91 2.97 -18.89
C ILE A 81 -5.66 1.46 -18.82
N THR A 82 -4.53 1.06 -19.37
CA THR A 82 -4.01 -0.30 -19.27
C THR A 82 -2.56 -0.27 -18.79
N PHE A 83 -2.13 -1.30 -18.05
CA PHE A 83 -0.76 -1.44 -17.57
C PHE A 83 -0.09 -2.64 -18.21
N THR A 84 1.10 -2.45 -18.77
CA THR A 84 1.89 -3.59 -19.25
C THR A 84 2.50 -4.37 -18.08
N GLN A 85 2.84 -5.62 -18.29
CA GLN A 85 3.48 -6.46 -17.25
C GLN A 85 4.84 -5.90 -16.82
N GLU A 86 5.57 -5.32 -17.76
CA GLU A 86 6.85 -4.66 -17.52
C GLU A 86 6.67 -3.43 -16.63
N ALA A 87 5.64 -2.61 -16.87
CA ALA A 87 5.31 -1.46 -16.03
C ALA A 87 4.98 -1.90 -14.58
N ILE A 88 4.18 -2.97 -14.43
CA ILE A 88 3.82 -3.51 -13.11
C ILE A 88 5.07 -4.00 -12.38
N ARG A 89 5.96 -4.74 -13.04
CA ARG A 89 7.23 -5.19 -12.47
C ARG A 89 8.13 -4.03 -12.10
N LYS A 90 8.21 -3.01 -12.94
CA LYS A 90 9.01 -1.82 -12.67
C LYS A 90 8.53 -1.06 -11.43
N MET A 91 7.22 -0.86 -11.28
CA MET A 91 6.65 -0.27 -10.08
C MET A 91 6.95 -1.09 -8.82
N ALA A 92 6.85 -2.42 -8.92
CA ALA A 92 7.18 -3.33 -7.82
C ALA A 92 8.66 -3.26 -7.43
N ALA A 93 9.56 -3.23 -8.41
CA ALA A 93 11.01 -3.09 -8.20
C ALA A 93 11.34 -1.76 -7.49
N ILE A 94 10.78 -0.63 -7.96
CA ILE A 94 10.94 0.68 -7.33
C ILE A 94 10.42 0.66 -5.89
N ALA A 95 9.25 0.06 -5.64
CA ALA A 95 8.70 -0.04 -4.29
C ALA A 95 9.61 -0.83 -3.34
N THR A 96 10.19 -1.92 -3.84
CA THR A 96 11.14 -2.75 -3.08
C THR A 96 12.41 -1.98 -2.76
N GLU A 97 13.01 -1.34 -3.77
CA GLU A 97 14.25 -0.56 -3.62
C GLU A 97 14.05 0.57 -2.61
N VAL A 98 12.99 1.37 -2.76
CA VAL A 98 12.73 2.50 -1.88
C VAL A 98 12.45 2.04 -0.43
N ASN A 99 11.74 0.93 -0.24
CA ASN A 99 11.52 0.36 1.11
C ASN A 99 12.81 -0.18 1.75
N GLN A 100 13.80 -0.61 0.95
CA GLN A 100 15.11 -1.04 1.47
C GLN A 100 16.02 0.13 1.81
N GLU A 101 15.94 1.22 1.08
CA GLU A 101 16.83 2.39 1.25
C GLU A 101 16.28 3.47 2.19
N THR A 102 14.98 3.45 2.46
CA THR A 102 14.29 4.41 3.33
C THR A 102 13.53 3.68 4.43
N ASP A 103 12.59 4.37 5.09
CA ASP A 103 11.69 3.72 6.05
C ASP A 103 10.79 2.71 5.32
N ASN A 104 10.84 1.45 5.77
CA ASN A 104 9.98 0.41 5.22
C ASN A 104 8.52 0.62 5.68
N ILE A 105 7.69 1.12 4.77
CA ILE A 105 6.26 1.32 4.99
C ILE A 105 5.39 0.23 4.32
N GLY A 106 6.01 -0.85 3.87
CA GLY A 106 5.35 -1.99 3.25
C GLY A 106 4.57 -1.61 2.00
N ALA A 107 3.39 -2.20 1.84
CA ALA A 107 2.54 -1.99 0.65
C ALA A 107 2.02 -0.55 0.50
N ARG A 108 2.06 0.27 1.56
CA ARG A 108 1.67 1.68 1.47
C ARG A 108 2.52 2.46 0.47
N ARG A 109 3.76 2.01 0.22
CA ARG A 109 4.64 2.56 -0.81
C ARG A 109 4.00 2.57 -2.19
N LEU A 110 3.22 1.56 -2.53
CA LEU A 110 2.55 1.48 -3.82
C LEU A 110 1.51 2.60 -4.03
N HIS A 111 0.83 3.06 -2.97
CA HIS A 111 -0.09 4.20 -3.10
C HIS A 111 0.66 5.46 -3.52
N THR A 112 1.77 5.76 -2.87
CA THR A 112 2.58 6.95 -3.19
C THR A 112 3.14 6.88 -4.62
N ILE A 113 3.62 5.69 -5.03
CA ILE A 113 4.12 5.47 -6.39
C ILE A 113 2.99 5.68 -7.42
N MET A 114 1.81 5.10 -7.20
CA MET A 114 0.66 5.23 -8.10
C MET A 114 0.15 6.67 -8.19
N GLU A 115 0.06 7.38 -7.05
CA GLU A 115 -0.33 8.78 -7.01
C GLU A 115 0.63 9.63 -7.86
N LYS A 116 1.94 9.43 -7.70
CA LYS A 116 2.94 10.17 -8.47
C LYS A 116 2.98 9.79 -9.95
N LEU A 117 2.80 8.51 -10.25
CA LEU A 117 2.77 8.03 -11.63
C LEU A 117 1.61 8.60 -12.42
N LEU A 118 0.44 8.71 -11.79
CA LEU A 118 -0.80 9.10 -12.43
C LEU A 118 -1.21 10.55 -12.13
N GLU A 119 -0.42 11.34 -11.39
CA GLU A 119 -0.75 12.71 -10.95
C GLU A 119 -1.24 13.59 -12.11
N ASP A 120 -0.43 13.70 -13.16
CA ASP A 120 -0.77 14.53 -14.33
C ASP A 120 -2.00 13.97 -15.06
N LEU A 121 -2.06 12.65 -15.24
CA LEU A 121 -3.17 12.00 -15.91
C LEU A 121 -4.49 12.16 -15.16
N LEU A 122 -4.48 12.06 -13.84
CA LEU A 122 -5.66 12.29 -13.01
C LEU A 122 -6.11 13.75 -13.05
N PHE A 123 -5.16 14.68 -13.15
CA PHE A 123 -5.48 16.11 -13.26
C PHE A 123 -6.10 16.47 -14.62
N GLU A 124 -5.58 15.88 -15.69
CA GLU A 124 -6.00 16.17 -17.07
C GLU A 124 -7.18 15.29 -17.54
N ALA A 125 -7.59 14.28 -16.77
CA ALA A 125 -8.56 13.27 -17.19
C ALA A 125 -9.87 13.87 -17.76
N SER A 126 -10.41 14.90 -17.13
CA SER A 126 -11.63 15.56 -17.59
C SER A 126 -11.48 16.34 -18.90
N GLU A 127 -10.24 16.62 -19.32
CA GLU A 127 -9.93 17.36 -20.55
C GLU A 127 -9.67 16.44 -21.76
N ILE A 128 -9.49 15.12 -21.51
CA ILE A 128 -9.11 14.13 -22.53
C ILE A 128 -10.08 12.93 -22.62
N PRO A 129 -11.41 13.15 -22.59
CA PRO A 129 -12.37 12.04 -22.65
C PRO A 129 -12.22 11.24 -23.94
N GLY A 130 -12.51 9.94 -23.89
CA GLY A 130 -12.39 9.03 -25.04
C GLY A 130 -10.95 8.62 -25.38
N THR A 131 -9.99 8.81 -24.46
CA THR A 131 -8.59 8.48 -24.68
C THR A 131 -8.25 7.11 -24.09
N GLU A 132 -7.49 6.31 -24.86
CA GLU A 132 -6.88 5.05 -24.39
C GLU A 132 -5.39 5.27 -24.12
N ILE A 133 -4.94 4.99 -22.90
CA ILE A 133 -3.54 5.19 -22.49
C ILE A 133 -2.95 3.88 -21.98
N THR A 134 -1.80 3.50 -22.54
CA THR A 134 -1.05 2.34 -22.08
C THR A 134 0.14 2.79 -21.22
N ILE A 135 0.12 2.43 -19.96
CA ILE A 135 1.23 2.65 -19.03
C ILE A 135 2.28 1.58 -19.28
N THR A 136 3.40 2.00 -19.87
CA THR A 136 4.55 1.15 -20.19
C THR A 136 5.67 1.33 -19.16
N GLU A 137 6.69 0.44 -19.19
CA GLU A 137 7.91 0.62 -18.38
C GLU A 137 8.56 1.99 -18.61
N HIS A 138 8.63 2.44 -19.87
CA HIS A 138 9.19 3.75 -20.22
C HIS A 138 8.41 4.90 -19.59
N TYR A 139 7.07 4.81 -19.56
CA TYR A 139 6.23 5.80 -18.88
C TYR A 139 6.52 5.86 -17.37
N VAL A 140 6.72 4.70 -16.73
CA VAL A 140 7.08 4.61 -15.32
C VAL A 140 8.44 5.27 -15.06
N ASP A 141 9.43 4.97 -15.89
CA ASP A 141 10.77 5.57 -15.80
C ASP A 141 10.71 7.10 -15.96
N GLU A 142 10.08 7.60 -17.00
CA GLU A 142 9.95 9.04 -17.27
C GLU A 142 9.35 9.82 -16.09
N LYS A 143 8.30 9.27 -15.49
CA LYS A 143 7.59 9.94 -14.38
C LYS A 143 8.29 9.83 -13.03
N LEU A 144 8.98 8.72 -12.78
CA LEU A 144 9.56 8.42 -11.47
C LEU A 144 11.08 8.57 -11.40
N GLU A 145 11.81 8.58 -12.54
CA GLU A 145 13.29 8.62 -12.59
C GLU A 145 13.86 9.75 -11.73
N LYS A 146 13.38 10.97 -11.90
CA LYS A 146 13.85 12.15 -11.15
C LYS A 146 13.64 12.02 -9.63
N ILE A 147 12.61 11.30 -9.22
CA ILE A 147 12.28 11.08 -7.81
C ILE A 147 13.14 9.94 -7.26
N VAL A 148 13.32 8.90 -8.05
CA VAL A 148 14.12 7.72 -7.67
C VAL A 148 15.61 8.07 -7.57
N GLU A 149 16.16 8.88 -8.46
CA GLU A 149 17.56 9.30 -8.43
C GLU A 149 17.90 10.24 -7.26
N ASN A 150 16.98 11.07 -6.83
CA ASN A 150 17.20 12.04 -5.76
C ASN A 150 16.81 11.47 -4.40
N LYS A 151 17.81 11.17 -3.54
CA LYS A 151 17.60 10.59 -2.20
C LYS A 151 16.71 11.45 -1.30
N ASP A 152 16.78 12.77 -1.40
CA ASP A 152 15.95 13.67 -0.61
C ASP A 152 14.49 13.64 -1.10
N LEU A 153 14.28 13.66 -2.42
CA LEU A 153 12.94 13.54 -3.00
C LEU A 153 12.31 12.18 -2.73
N ARG A 154 13.08 11.09 -2.80
CA ARG A 154 12.63 9.74 -2.41
C ARG A 154 12.04 9.71 -1.01
N ARG A 155 12.72 10.32 -0.05
CA ARG A 155 12.33 10.33 1.36
C ARG A 155 11.08 11.18 1.63
N TYR A 156 10.84 12.23 0.83
CA TYR A 156 9.73 13.16 1.05
C TYR A 156 8.49 12.86 0.17
N ILE A 157 8.69 12.25 -0.98
CA ILE A 157 7.64 12.07 -1.98
C ILE A 157 7.21 10.61 -2.09
N LEU A 158 8.13 9.68 -2.02
CA LEU A 158 7.91 8.25 -2.01
C LEU A 158 8.06 7.69 -0.58
#